data_cd9930307473bc412163bb4d09381b0d
#
_entry.id   cd9930307473bc412163bb4d09381b0d
#
_cell.length_a   1.000
_cell.length_b   1.000
_cell.length_c   1.000
_cell.angle_alpha   90.00
_cell.angle_beta   90.00
_cell.angle_gamma   90.00
#
_symmetry.space_group_name_H-M   'P 1'
#
loop_
_entity.id
_entity.type
_entity.pdbx_description
1 polymer ?
#
loop_
_entity_poly.entity_id
_entity_poly.type
_entity_poly.pdbx_seq_one_letter_code
_entity_poly.pdbx_strand_id
1 'polypeptide(L)'
;MVNKRVRNAVLRCNLKNDRMISARLQGKPFNITLIQVYAPTSNAEEAEVERFYEDLQDLLELTPKKDVLFIIGDWNAKVGCQETPGVTGKFGLGMQNEAGQRLIEFCQENALVIANTFLQQHKRRLYTWTSADGQHQNQIDSILCSQRWRSSIQSTKTRPGADCGSDHELLIAKFRLKLKKVWKTARPFRYDLKQIPYKLYSGSEK
;
A
#
# COMPACT_ATOMS: atom_id res chain seq x y z
N MET A 1 -8.42 -1.25 -15.92
CA MET A 1 -9.68 -0.51 -16.22
C MET A 1 -10.20 0.19 -14.97
N VAL A 2 -10.66 1.43 -15.09
CA VAL A 2 -11.27 2.18 -13.98
C VAL A 2 -12.80 2.11 -14.13
N ASN A 3 -13.50 1.68 -13.06
CA ASN A 3 -14.97 1.62 -13.05
C ASN A 3 -15.56 3.02 -13.30
N LYS A 4 -16.69 3.09 -14.02
CA LYS A 4 -17.39 4.37 -14.31
C LYS A 4 -17.65 5.23 -13.06
N ARG A 5 -17.91 4.59 -11.89
CA ARG A 5 -18.14 5.29 -10.62
C ARG A 5 -16.87 5.99 -10.07
N VAL A 6 -15.67 5.49 -10.42
CA VAL A 6 -14.40 6.01 -9.95
C VAL A 6 -13.78 6.97 -10.97
N ARG A 7 -14.24 6.97 -12.22
CA ARG A 7 -13.70 7.80 -13.31
C ARG A 7 -13.64 9.28 -12.93
N ASN A 8 -14.69 9.80 -12.31
CA ASN A 8 -14.77 11.21 -11.91
C ASN A 8 -13.87 11.54 -10.70
N ALA A 9 -13.35 10.54 -10.01
CA ALA A 9 -12.42 10.72 -8.90
C ALA A 9 -10.95 10.71 -9.35
N VAL A 10 -10.66 10.41 -10.63
CA VAL A 10 -9.28 10.43 -11.16
C VAL A 10 -8.82 11.86 -11.28
N LEU A 11 -7.82 12.24 -10.47
CA LEU A 11 -7.20 13.57 -10.49
C LEU A 11 -6.07 13.65 -11.51
N ARG A 12 -5.29 12.58 -11.62
CA ARG A 12 -4.12 12.50 -12.51
C ARG A 12 -3.83 11.03 -12.83
N CYS A 13 -3.36 10.81 -14.05
CA CYS A 13 -2.79 9.54 -14.49
C CYS A 13 -1.44 9.84 -15.14
N ASN A 14 -0.42 9.05 -14.81
CA ASN A 14 0.94 9.20 -15.33
C ASN A 14 1.46 7.82 -15.77
N LEU A 15 1.73 7.70 -17.06
CA LEU A 15 2.44 6.55 -17.64
C LEU A 15 3.93 6.81 -17.48
N LYS A 16 4.63 6.04 -16.64
CA LYS A 16 6.08 6.17 -16.43
C LYS A 16 6.83 5.50 -17.60
N ASN A 17 6.48 4.25 -17.88
CA ASN A 17 7.04 3.44 -18.96
C ASN A 17 6.04 2.30 -19.29
N ASP A 18 6.46 1.31 -20.08
CA ASP A 18 5.66 0.14 -20.48
C ASP A 18 5.33 -0.82 -19.32
N ARG A 19 6.05 -0.72 -18.20
CA ARG A 19 5.88 -1.57 -17.00
C ARG A 19 5.17 -0.88 -15.84
N MET A 20 5.01 0.45 -15.90
CA MET A 20 4.50 1.22 -14.74
C MET A 20 3.55 2.33 -15.12
N ILE A 21 2.42 2.38 -14.43
CA ILE A 21 1.46 3.47 -14.52
C ILE A 21 1.01 3.88 -13.12
N SER A 22 0.88 5.18 -12.87
CA SER A 22 0.31 5.69 -11.64
C SER A 22 -0.97 6.46 -11.88
N ALA A 23 -1.92 6.34 -10.95
CA ALA A 23 -3.16 7.08 -10.94
C ALA A 23 -3.40 7.67 -9.56
N ARG A 24 -3.73 8.96 -9.51
CA ARG A 24 -4.12 9.64 -8.28
C ARG A 24 -5.61 9.85 -8.27
N LEU A 25 -6.26 9.39 -7.19
CA LEU A 25 -7.71 9.43 -7.02
C LEU A 25 -8.07 10.38 -5.89
N GLN A 26 -9.12 11.16 -6.11
CA GLN A 26 -9.69 12.02 -5.08
C GLN A 26 -10.35 11.16 -4.00
N GLY A 27 -10.00 11.41 -2.76
CA GLY A 27 -10.58 10.79 -1.57
C GLY A 27 -10.85 11.78 -0.45
N LYS A 28 -11.65 11.38 0.52
CA LYS A 28 -11.91 12.15 1.74
C LYS A 28 -11.67 11.24 2.95
N PRO A 29 -10.82 11.62 3.90
CA PRO A 29 -10.06 12.88 4.01
C PRO A 29 -8.71 12.87 3.27
N PHE A 30 -8.29 11.74 2.69
CA PHE A 30 -7.01 11.59 2.00
C PHE A 30 -7.24 11.13 0.55
N ASN A 31 -6.44 11.63 -0.36
CA ASN A 31 -6.37 11.10 -1.71
C ASN A 31 -5.68 9.74 -1.69
N ILE A 32 -5.86 8.98 -2.77
CA ILE A 32 -5.26 7.66 -2.95
C ILE A 32 -4.36 7.74 -4.17
N THR A 33 -3.10 7.35 -4.02
CA THR A 33 -2.20 7.11 -5.14
C THR A 33 -2.09 5.60 -5.34
N LEU A 34 -2.40 5.17 -6.55
CA LEU A 34 -2.29 3.80 -7.00
C LEU A 34 -1.19 3.72 -8.05
N ILE A 35 -0.21 2.86 -7.85
CA ILE A 35 0.82 2.53 -8.83
C ILE A 35 0.59 1.08 -9.24
N GLN A 36 0.45 0.83 -10.54
CA GLN A 36 0.44 -0.52 -11.09
C GLN A 36 1.80 -0.81 -11.70
N VAL A 37 2.31 -2.00 -11.43
CA VAL A 37 3.62 -2.46 -11.89
C VAL A 37 3.53 -3.83 -12.54
N TYR A 38 4.46 -4.09 -13.46
CA TYR A 38 4.77 -5.39 -14.02
C TYR A 38 6.29 -5.57 -13.96
N ALA A 39 6.78 -6.25 -12.94
CA ALA A 39 8.21 -6.40 -12.70
C ALA A 39 8.87 -7.31 -13.75
N PRO A 40 10.18 -7.16 -14.00
CA PRO A 40 10.94 -8.10 -14.80
C PRO A 40 10.81 -9.52 -14.28
N THR A 41 10.89 -10.50 -15.17
CA THR A 41 10.85 -11.92 -14.79
C THR A 41 12.17 -12.35 -14.13
N SER A 42 12.19 -13.51 -13.50
CA SER A 42 13.39 -14.05 -12.85
C SER A 42 14.59 -14.29 -13.80
N ASN A 43 14.37 -14.26 -15.11
CA ASN A 43 15.41 -14.43 -16.11
C ASN A 43 15.88 -13.10 -16.73
N ALA A 44 15.39 -11.97 -16.23
CA ALA A 44 15.78 -10.65 -16.71
C ALA A 44 17.23 -10.33 -16.30
N GLU A 45 17.88 -9.48 -17.07
CA GLU A 45 19.22 -8.98 -16.76
C GLU A 45 19.16 -8.08 -15.50
N GLU A 46 20.21 -8.12 -14.68
CA GLU A 46 20.29 -7.30 -13.45
C GLU A 46 20.07 -5.81 -13.72
N ALA A 47 20.64 -5.30 -14.83
CA ALA A 47 20.44 -3.91 -15.22
C ALA A 47 18.98 -3.54 -15.52
N GLU A 48 18.16 -4.49 -15.99
CA GLU A 48 16.73 -4.27 -16.20
C GLU A 48 15.97 -4.23 -14.85
N VAL A 49 16.37 -5.10 -13.94
CA VAL A 49 15.81 -5.15 -12.58
C VAL A 49 16.15 -3.88 -11.81
N GLU A 50 17.40 -3.42 -11.86
CA GLU A 50 17.81 -2.16 -11.22
C GLU A 50 17.03 -0.97 -11.74
N ARG A 51 16.95 -0.81 -13.07
CA ARG A 51 16.18 0.26 -13.69
C ARG A 51 14.70 0.23 -13.30
N PHE A 52 14.11 -0.96 -13.16
CA PHE A 52 12.74 -1.10 -12.69
C PHE A 52 12.57 -0.50 -11.28
N TYR A 53 13.46 -0.82 -10.34
CA TYR A 53 13.37 -0.28 -8.98
C TYR A 53 13.69 1.21 -8.89
N GLU A 54 14.62 1.72 -9.72
CA GLU A 54 14.89 3.15 -9.85
C GLU A 54 13.65 3.91 -10.35
N ASP A 55 13.02 3.44 -11.44
CA ASP A 55 11.79 4.04 -11.97
C ASP A 55 10.64 4.01 -10.95
N LEU A 56 10.56 2.95 -10.15
CA LEU A 56 9.57 2.85 -9.09
C LEU A 56 9.87 3.82 -7.95
N GLN A 57 11.15 4.00 -7.60
CA GLN A 57 11.59 4.97 -6.59
C GLN A 57 11.23 6.40 -7.02
N ASP A 58 11.47 6.77 -8.27
CA ASP A 58 11.05 8.07 -8.83
C ASP A 58 9.54 8.30 -8.68
N LEU A 59 8.72 7.28 -8.95
CA LEU A 59 7.26 7.40 -8.77
C LEU A 59 6.87 7.55 -7.29
N LEU A 60 7.59 6.91 -6.37
CA LEU A 60 7.37 7.07 -4.94
C LEU A 60 7.71 8.50 -4.47
N GLU A 61 8.80 9.08 -4.95
CA GLU A 61 9.22 10.44 -4.61
C GLU A 61 8.21 11.49 -5.11
N LEU A 62 7.61 11.25 -6.27
CA LEU A 62 6.55 12.09 -6.82
C LEU A 62 5.20 11.93 -6.10
N THR A 63 5.07 10.91 -5.25
CA THR A 63 3.81 10.62 -4.54
C THR A 63 3.67 11.52 -3.31
N PRO A 64 2.58 12.30 -3.18
CA PRO A 64 2.38 13.13 -2.02
C PRO A 64 2.33 12.32 -0.71
N LYS A 65 3.15 12.69 0.29
CA LYS A 65 3.26 11.97 1.59
C LYS A 65 1.94 11.86 2.35
N LYS A 66 0.94 12.69 2.03
CA LYS A 66 -0.40 12.65 2.63
C LYS A 66 -1.32 11.62 2.02
N ASP A 67 -1.03 11.18 0.81
CA ASP A 67 -1.88 10.22 0.09
C ASP A 67 -1.79 8.83 0.70
N VAL A 68 -2.84 8.05 0.52
CA VAL A 68 -2.82 6.62 0.80
C VAL A 68 -2.22 5.93 -0.42
N LEU A 69 -1.02 5.36 -0.25
CA LEU A 69 -0.30 4.71 -1.33
C LEU A 69 -0.62 3.22 -1.37
N PHE A 70 -0.93 2.74 -2.58
CA PHE A 70 -0.94 1.34 -2.96
C PHE A 70 -0.07 1.13 -4.19
N ILE A 71 0.72 0.05 -4.18
CA ILE A 71 1.43 -0.43 -5.36
C ILE A 71 0.92 -1.85 -5.60
N ILE A 72 0.38 -2.10 -6.77
CA ILE A 72 -0.26 -3.36 -7.14
C ILE A 72 0.33 -3.90 -8.43
N GLY A 73 0.41 -5.18 -8.57
CA GLY A 73 0.82 -5.80 -9.83
C GLY A 73 1.47 -7.16 -9.68
N ASP A 74 1.96 -7.65 -10.80
CA ASP A 74 2.80 -8.81 -10.88
C ASP A 74 4.26 -8.39 -10.61
N TRP A 75 4.81 -8.95 -9.54
CA TRP A 75 6.17 -8.65 -9.10
C TRP A 75 7.18 -9.71 -9.55
N ASN A 76 6.71 -10.79 -10.14
CA ASN A 76 7.54 -11.96 -10.49
C ASN A 76 8.43 -12.43 -9.30
N ALA A 77 7.99 -12.16 -8.07
CA ALA A 77 8.74 -12.30 -6.84
C ALA A 77 7.98 -13.16 -5.82
N LYS A 78 8.64 -14.19 -5.30
CA LYS A 78 8.12 -15.02 -4.22
C LYS A 78 8.69 -14.55 -2.89
N VAL A 79 7.86 -13.94 -2.05
CA VAL A 79 8.29 -13.42 -0.74
C VAL A 79 8.28 -14.50 0.37
N GLY A 80 7.60 -15.63 0.11
CA GLY A 80 7.57 -16.75 1.05
C GLY A 80 6.71 -16.51 2.29
N CYS A 81 6.79 -17.44 3.24
CA CYS A 81 6.07 -17.41 4.52
C CYS A 81 6.94 -16.97 5.70
N GLN A 82 8.20 -16.61 5.47
CA GLN A 82 9.07 -16.09 6.53
C GLN A 82 8.68 -14.66 6.87
N GLU A 83 8.48 -14.39 8.15
CA GLU A 83 8.13 -13.06 8.63
C GLU A 83 9.37 -12.16 8.63
N THR A 84 9.26 -11.01 7.96
CA THR A 84 10.20 -9.89 8.05
C THR A 84 9.53 -8.77 8.80
N PRO A 85 9.99 -8.42 10.03
CA PRO A 85 9.31 -7.44 10.86
C PRO A 85 9.06 -6.12 10.13
N GLY A 86 7.80 -5.69 10.15
CA GLY A 86 7.39 -4.42 9.52
C GLY A 86 7.15 -4.47 8.02
N VAL A 87 7.50 -5.54 7.31
CA VAL A 87 7.36 -5.67 5.85
C VAL A 87 6.46 -6.82 5.44
N THR A 88 6.73 -8.04 5.93
CA THR A 88 5.93 -9.23 5.65
C THR A 88 5.37 -9.82 6.93
N GLY A 89 4.25 -10.52 6.82
CA GLY A 89 3.73 -11.41 7.85
C GLY A 89 4.02 -12.89 7.50
N LYS A 90 3.55 -13.79 8.34
CA LYS A 90 3.79 -15.23 8.25
C LYS A 90 2.85 -16.02 7.33
N PHE A 91 1.96 -15.34 6.63
CA PHE A 91 0.90 -16.00 5.84
C PHE A 91 1.13 -15.91 4.31
N GLY A 92 2.37 -15.71 3.88
CA GLY A 92 2.75 -15.84 2.47
C GLY A 92 2.81 -17.30 2.02
N LEU A 93 3.02 -17.53 0.73
CA LEU A 93 3.06 -18.87 0.13
C LEU A 93 4.49 -19.28 -0.24
N GLY A 94 4.88 -20.48 0.19
CA GLY A 94 6.11 -21.14 -0.24
C GLY A 94 7.38 -20.53 0.34
N MET A 95 8.48 -20.71 -0.41
CA MET A 95 9.81 -20.20 -0.06
C MET A 95 10.12 -18.93 -0.84
N GLN A 96 10.91 -18.06 -0.23
CA GLN A 96 11.42 -16.85 -0.82
C GLN A 96 12.44 -17.16 -1.92
N ASN A 97 12.43 -16.37 -3.00
CA ASN A 97 13.48 -16.36 -4.02
C ASN A 97 14.24 -15.03 -4.04
N GLU A 98 15.26 -14.90 -4.89
CA GLU A 98 16.08 -13.68 -4.99
C GLU A 98 15.25 -12.44 -5.30
N ALA A 99 14.31 -12.52 -6.27
CA ALA A 99 13.40 -11.40 -6.58
C ALA A 99 12.52 -11.05 -5.38
N GLY A 100 12.10 -12.05 -4.58
CA GLY A 100 11.36 -11.84 -3.33
C GLY A 100 12.19 -11.15 -2.26
N GLN A 101 13.47 -11.51 -2.14
CA GLN A 101 14.41 -10.83 -1.26
C GLN A 101 14.57 -9.35 -1.65
N ARG A 102 14.80 -9.08 -2.94
CA ARG A 102 14.93 -7.72 -3.47
C ARG A 102 13.67 -6.87 -3.20
N LEU A 103 12.49 -7.46 -3.41
CA LEU A 103 11.22 -6.78 -3.11
C LEU A 103 11.07 -6.47 -1.63
N ILE A 104 11.49 -7.35 -0.73
CA ILE A 104 11.45 -7.13 0.73
C ILE A 104 12.39 -5.99 1.11
N GLU A 105 13.62 -5.96 0.58
CA GLU A 105 14.60 -4.90 0.81
C GLU A 105 14.07 -3.55 0.35
N PHE A 106 13.53 -3.46 -0.87
CA PHE A 106 12.89 -2.26 -1.36
C PHE A 106 11.73 -1.79 -0.45
N CYS A 107 10.93 -2.72 0.06
CA CYS A 107 9.85 -2.40 1.00
C CYS A 107 10.37 -1.89 2.34
N GLN A 108 11.50 -2.42 2.82
CA GLN A 108 12.15 -1.94 4.05
C GLN A 108 12.61 -0.49 3.91
N GLU A 109 13.33 -0.18 2.84
CA GLU A 109 13.86 1.15 2.54
C GLU A 109 12.76 2.20 2.40
N ASN A 110 11.60 1.81 1.83
CA ASN A 110 10.50 2.72 1.52
C ASN A 110 9.35 2.68 2.53
N ALA A 111 9.52 2.05 3.69
CA ALA A 111 8.49 1.89 4.71
C ALA A 111 7.16 1.35 4.15
N LEU A 112 7.24 0.33 3.30
CA LEU A 112 6.12 -0.38 2.69
C LEU A 112 5.87 -1.73 3.38
N VAL A 113 4.67 -2.27 3.22
CA VAL A 113 4.28 -3.61 3.66
C VAL A 113 3.67 -4.39 2.51
N ILE A 114 3.92 -5.70 2.49
CA ILE A 114 3.34 -6.63 1.51
C ILE A 114 2.05 -7.21 2.09
N ALA A 115 0.92 -6.64 1.67
CA ALA A 115 -0.39 -6.85 2.28
C ALA A 115 -0.86 -8.30 2.28
N ASN A 116 -0.50 -9.07 1.26
CA ASN A 116 -0.90 -10.47 1.08
C ASN A 116 -0.45 -11.37 2.23
N THR A 117 0.64 -11.02 2.92
CA THR A 117 1.32 -11.87 3.90
C THR A 117 0.80 -11.71 5.32
N PHE A 118 -0.03 -10.69 5.59
CA PHE A 118 -0.45 -10.36 6.96
C PHE A 118 -1.70 -11.07 7.46
N LEU A 119 -2.52 -11.58 6.55
CA LEU A 119 -3.82 -12.13 6.90
C LEU A 119 -3.91 -13.58 6.51
N GLN A 120 -4.25 -14.43 7.47
CA GLN A 120 -4.44 -15.86 7.23
C GLN A 120 -5.56 -16.08 6.21
N GLN A 121 -5.25 -16.85 5.19
CA GLN A 121 -6.19 -17.27 4.15
C GLN A 121 -6.10 -18.79 3.94
N HIS A 122 -7.16 -19.35 3.40
CA HIS A 122 -7.14 -20.74 2.97
C HIS A 122 -6.14 -20.91 1.81
N LYS A 123 -5.34 -21.98 1.78
CA LYS A 123 -4.26 -22.22 0.80
C LYS A 123 -4.70 -21.92 -0.65
N ARG A 124 -5.89 -22.36 -1.05
CA ARG A 124 -6.47 -22.09 -2.39
C ARG A 124 -6.73 -20.62 -2.72
N ARG A 125 -6.51 -19.70 -1.78
CA ARG A 125 -6.70 -18.24 -1.95
C ARG A 125 -5.41 -17.47 -1.78
N LEU A 126 -4.26 -18.17 -1.76
CA LEU A 126 -2.94 -17.56 -1.61
C LEU A 126 -2.22 -17.45 -2.95
N TYR A 127 -2.30 -18.50 -3.80
CA TYR A 127 -1.61 -18.47 -5.08
C TYR A 127 -2.30 -17.47 -6.03
N THR A 128 -1.47 -16.80 -6.81
CA THR A 128 -1.90 -15.77 -7.78
C THR A 128 -1.61 -16.19 -9.21
N TRP A 129 -0.78 -17.23 -9.41
CA TRP A 129 -0.40 -17.76 -10.70
C TRP A 129 -0.34 -19.27 -10.67
N THR A 130 -0.71 -19.89 -11.79
CA THR A 130 -0.64 -21.33 -11.98
C THR A 130 0.04 -21.62 -13.30
N SER A 131 1.02 -22.55 -13.30
CA SER A 131 1.72 -22.97 -14.51
C SER A 131 0.77 -23.60 -15.53
N ALA A 132 1.14 -23.58 -16.81
CA ALA A 132 0.32 -24.10 -17.91
C ALA A 132 -0.02 -25.59 -17.75
N ASP A 133 0.84 -26.37 -17.08
CA ASP A 133 0.62 -27.78 -16.75
C ASP A 133 -0.21 -28.01 -15.47
N GLY A 134 -0.58 -26.92 -14.77
CA GLY A 134 -1.35 -26.94 -13.54
C GLY A 134 -0.60 -27.48 -12.30
N GLN A 135 0.68 -27.84 -12.43
CA GLN A 135 1.43 -28.49 -11.35
C GLN A 135 2.07 -27.50 -10.36
N HIS A 136 2.35 -26.27 -10.81
CA HIS A 136 3.00 -25.26 -10.00
C HIS A 136 2.07 -24.09 -9.74
N GLN A 137 1.98 -23.70 -8.46
CA GLN A 137 1.19 -22.56 -8.01
C GLN A 137 2.06 -21.63 -7.17
N ASN A 138 2.16 -20.38 -7.57
CA ASN A 138 2.99 -19.37 -6.92
C ASN A 138 2.16 -18.14 -6.52
N GLN A 139 2.67 -17.41 -5.53
CA GLN A 139 2.17 -16.09 -5.15
C GLN A 139 3.21 -15.06 -5.61
N ILE A 140 3.00 -14.50 -6.80
CA ILE A 140 3.90 -13.55 -7.45
C ILE A 140 3.25 -12.16 -7.64
N ASP A 141 1.92 -12.09 -7.59
CA ASP A 141 1.23 -10.81 -7.52
C ASP A 141 1.13 -10.36 -6.07
N SER A 142 1.42 -9.10 -5.83
CA SER A 142 1.36 -8.52 -4.50
C SER A 142 0.73 -7.13 -4.50
N ILE A 143 0.13 -6.81 -3.36
CA ILE A 143 -0.39 -5.48 -3.05
C ILE A 143 0.46 -4.91 -1.92
N LEU A 144 1.18 -3.85 -2.22
CA LEU A 144 1.96 -3.12 -1.25
C LEU A 144 1.20 -1.88 -0.79
N CYS A 145 1.42 -1.48 0.45
CA CYS A 145 0.97 -0.17 0.95
C CYS A 145 1.94 0.38 1.98
N SER A 146 1.89 1.68 2.24
CA SER A 146 2.72 2.27 3.29
C SER A 146 2.41 1.65 4.66
N GLN A 147 3.43 1.39 5.49
CA GLN A 147 3.32 0.82 6.84
C GLN A 147 2.29 1.55 7.70
N ARG A 148 2.20 2.87 7.55
CA ARG A 148 1.21 3.73 8.20
C ARG A 148 -0.23 3.22 8.05
N TRP A 149 -0.55 2.60 6.91
CA TRP A 149 -1.90 2.17 6.56
C TRP A 149 -2.13 0.66 6.72
N ARG A 150 -1.13 -0.08 7.19
CA ARG A 150 -1.21 -1.54 7.40
C ARG A 150 -2.49 -1.95 8.15
N SER A 151 -2.81 -1.27 9.25
CA SER A 151 -3.99 -1.58 10.08
C SER A 151 -5.34 -1.35 9.37
N SER A 152 -5.33 -0.70 8.22
CA SER A 152 -6.52 -0.44 7.41
C SER A 152 -6.83 -1.58 6.43
N ILE A 153 -5.90 -2.53 6.23
CA ILE A 153 -6.10 -3.73 5.42
C ILE A 153 -7.02 -4.67 6.19
N GLN A 154 -8.16 -5.03 5.60
CA GLN A 154 -9.13 -5.95 6.20
C GLN A 154 -9.02 -7.37 5.66
N SER A 155 -8.72 -7.50 4.39
CA SER A 155 -8.48 -8.80 3.74
C SER A 155 -7.70 -8.64 2.46
N THR A 156 -6.88 -9.64 2.14
CA THR A 156 -6.17 -9.77 0.87
C THR A 156 -6.24 -11.23 0.48
N LYS A 157 -6.78 -11.55 -0.67
CA LYS A 157 -6.99 -12.93 -1.12
C LYS A 157 -7.23 -13.00 -2.61
N THR A 158 -6.92 -14.12 -3.22
CA THR A 158 -7.32 -14.40 -4.59
C THR A 158 -8.80 -14.82 -4.64
N ARG A 159 -9.39 -14.70 -5.80
CA ARG A 159 -10.76 -15.14 -6.10
C ARG A 159 -10.75 -16.19 -7.21
N PRO A 160 -10.51 -17.45 -6.88
CA PRO A 160 -10.54 -18.55 -7.84
C PRO A 160 -11.88 -18.58 -8.56
N GLY A 161 -11.85 -18.79 -9.88
CA GLY A 161 -13.04 -18.82 -10.72
C GLY A 161 -13.55 -17.44 -11.18
N ALA A 162 -12.82 -16.36 -10.94
CA ALA A 162 -12.96 -15.13 -11.68
C ALA A 162 -12.19 -15.25 -13.01
N ASP A 163 -12.64 -16.22 -13.82
CA ASP A 163 -11.98 -16.57 -15.06
C ASP A 163 -12.03 -15.41 -16.06
N CYS A 164 -10.83 -14.98 -16.46
CA CYS A 164 -10.64 -14.00 -17.53
C CYS A 164 -9.71 -14.55 -18.63
N GLY A 165 -9.54 -15.86 -18.69
CA GLY A 165 -8.66 -16.54 -19.65
C GLY A 165 -7.17 -16.28 -19.39
N SER A 166 -6.79 -16.03 -18.15
CA SER A 166 -5.41 -15.80 -17.70
C SER A 166 -4.95 -16.94 -16.82
N ASP A 167 -3.65 -17.21 -16.82
CA ASP A 167 -2.97 -18.07 -15.85
C ASP A 167 -2.80 -17.40 -14.46
N HIS A 168 -3.17 -16.11 -14.35
CA HIS A 168 -3.23 -15.40 -13.08
C HIS A 168 -4.64 -15.35 -12.49
N GLU A 169 -4.69 -15.49 -11.17
CA GLU A 169 -5.91 -15.35 -10.38
C GLU A 169 -6.13 -13.89 -9.95
N LEU A 170 -7.39 -13.46 -9.95
CA LEU A 170 -7.75 -12.12 -9.51
C LEU A 170 -7.42 -11.91 -8.02
N LEU A 171 -6.42 -11.09 -7.72
CA LEU A 171 -6.05 -10.70 -6.36
C LEU A 171 -6.91 -9.51 -5.92
N ILE A 172 -7.57 -9.63 -4.75
CA ILE A 172 -8.47 -8.62 -4.20
C ILE A 172 -8.00 -8.22 -2.80
N ALA A 173 -7.85 -6.91 -2.58
CA ALA A 173 -7.71 -6.35 -1.24
C ALA A 173 -8.97 -5.58 -0.83
N LYS A 174 -9.39 -5.78 0.41
CA LYS A 174 -10.38 -4.94 1.06
C LYS A 174 -9.68 -4.02 2.04
N PHE A 175 -9.83 -2.74 1.81
CA PHE A 175 -9.18 -1.70 2.58
C PHE A 175 -10.22 -0.78 3.22
N ARG A 176 -10.02 -0.44 4.50
CA ARG A 176 -10.86 0.53 5.22
C ARG A 176 -9.99 1.45 6.05
N LEU A 177 -9.93 2.72 5.68
CA LEU A 177 -9.20 3.73 6.43
C LEU A 177 -9.66 3.78 7.89
N LYS A 178 -8.73 3.51 8.80
CA LYS A 178 -8.92 3.70 10.24
C LYS A 178 -8.29 5.03 10.61
N LEU A 179 -9.12 6.04 10.77
CA LEU A 179 -8.67 7.35 11.22
C LEU A 179 -8.56 7.35 12.74
N LYS A 180 -7.43 7.81 13.28
CA LYS A 180 -7.27 8.01 14.72
C LYS A 180 -8.23 9.12 15.14
N LYS A 181 -9.10 8.84 16.11
CA LYS A 181 -9.97 9.86 16.69
C LYS A 181 -9.06 10.87 17.41
N VAL A 182 -8.99 12.08 16.90
CA VAL A 182 -8.32 13.17 17.60
C VAL A 182 -9.27 13.59 18.72
N TRP A 183 -8.89 13.33 19.96
CA TRP A 183 -9.59 13.91 21.12
C TRP A 183 -9.43 15.43 20.98
N LYS A 184 -10.56 16.13 20.94
CA LYS A 184 -10.51 17.58 21.06
C LYS A 184 -9.89 17.88 22.41
N THR A 185 -8.67 18.41 22.44
CA THR A 185 -8.12 19.02 23.63
C THR A 185 -9.14 20.05 24.11
N ALA A 186 -9.52 19.98 25.39
CA ALA A 186 -10.37 20.97 25.97
C ALA A 186 -9.79 22.34 25.60
N ARG A 187 -10.60 23.20 24.99
CA ARG A 187 -10.13 24.57 24.67
C ARG A 187 -9.67 25.16 25.98
N PRO A 188 -8.46 25.75 26.04
CA PRO A 188 -8.06 26.47 27.26
C PRO A 188 -9.14 27.46 27.61
N PHE A 189 -9.48 27.51 28.90
CA PHE A 189 -10.51 28.42 29.40
C PHE A 189 -10.10 29.85 29.02
N ARG A 190 -10.86 30.47 28.14
CA ARG A 190 -10.65 31.89 27.83
C ARG A 190 -11.35 32.69 28.90
N TYR A 191 -10.57 33.29 29.75
CA TYR A 191 -11.10 34.32 30.68
C TYR A 191 -11.55 35.53 29.85
N ASP A 192 -12.78 35.97 30.06
CA ASP A 192 -13.25 37.23 29.52
C ASP A 192 -12.68 38.36 30.37
N LEU A 193 -11.63 39.00 29.86
CA LEU A 193 -10.95 40.08 30.56
C LEU A 193 -11.89 41.29 30.87
N LYS A 194 -13.03 41.39 30.20
CA LYS A 194 -14.04 42.43 30.46
C LYS A 194 -14.86 42.14 31.72
N GLN A 195 -14.83 40.96 32.26
CA GLN A 195 -15.54 40.57 33.48
C GLN A 195 -14.65 40.54 34.73
N ILE A 196 -13.36 40.90 34.61
CA ILE A 196 -12.48 40.99 35.77
C ILE A 196 -12.83 42.27 36.53
N PRO A 197 -13.30 42.18 37.81
CA PRO A 197 -13.61 43.36 38.58
C PRO A 197 -12.38 44.26 38.73
N TYR A 198 -12.53 45.55 38.48
CA TYR A 198 -11.46 46.56 38.50
C TYR A 198 -10.69 46.63 39.85
N LYS A 199 -11.24 46.04 40.92
CA LYS A 199 -10.64 45.99 42.28
C LYS A 199 -9.35 45.14 42.39
N LEU A 200 -8.99 44.35 41.36
CA LEU A 200 -7.75 43.55 41.39
C LEU A 200 -6.51 44.27 40.86
N TYR A 201 -6.67 45.50 40.33
CA TYR A 201 -5.55 46.29 39.79
C TYR A 201 -5.01 47.35 40.75
N SER A 202 -5.62 47.55 41.93
CA SER A 202 -5.23 48.60 42.88
C SER A 202 -4.44 48.08 44.10
N GLY A 203 -3.66 47.01 43.94
CA GLY A 203 -2.94 46.37 45.05
C GLY A 203 -1.46 46.18 44.82
N SER A 204 -0.70 47.28 44.53
CA SER A 204 0.76 47.29 44.79
C SER A 204 1.33 48.69 44.60
N GLU A 205 0.93 49.62 45.50
CA GLU A 205 1.78 50.73 45.88
C GLU A 205 1.77 50.79 47.40
N LYS A 206 2.80 50.21 48.00
CA LYS A 206 3.42 50.63 49.25
C LYS A 206 4.77 49.92 49.40
#